data_85341b021e53fed3f2cf93b76e3a50f8
#
_entry.id   85341b021e53fed3f2cf93b76e3a50f8
#
_cell.length_a   1.000
_cell.length_b   1.000
_cell.length_c   1.000
_cell.angle_alpha   90.00
_cell.angle_beta   90.00
_cell.angle_gamma   90.00
#
_symmetry.space_group_name_H-M   'P 1'
#
loop_
_entity.id
_entity.type
_entity.pdbx_description
1 polymer ?
#
loop_
_entity_poly.entity_id
_entity_poly.type
_entity_poly.pdbx_seq_one_letter_code
_entity_poly.pdbx_strand_id
1 'polypeptide(L)'
;MSENGIKLISNNKKAYHEYFIEDTYEAGISLSGTEVKSVRLGKCSIKEAYVHIKNDGAYIERMNITPYEMGNIFNKDPIRTRRLLLHKYEINKLRGSASIEGYTIVPLRVYIKKNLVKVEIGLAKGKKLYDKRHDIAAKDMKREAQRENKLSNRQIRF
;
A
#
# COMPACT_ATOMS: atom_id res chain seq x y z
N MET A 1 9.52 -0.63 -21.52
CA MET A 1 10.88 -0.21 -21.43
C MET A 1 11.34 -0.08 -19.99
N SER A 2 12.55 -0.47 -19.69
CA SER A 2 12.99 -0.41 -18.31
C SER A 2 13.83 0.83 -18.08
N GLU A 3 13.67 1.40 -16.90
CA GLU A 3 14.40 2.56 -16.49
C GLU A 3 15.17 2.14 -15.25
N ASN A 4 16.50 2.29 -15.27
CA ASN A 4 17.36 1.81 -14.18
C ASN A 4 17.18 0.31 -13.94
N GLY A 5 16.90 -0.46 -15.00
CA GLY A 5 16.72 -1.88 -14.88
C GLY A 5 15.36 -2.28 -14.32
N ILE A 6 14.43 -1.34 -14.22
CA ILE A 6 13.11 -1.57 -13.68
C ILE A 6 12.07 -1.56 -14.79
N LYS A 7 11.23 -2.59 -14.82
CA LYS A 7 10.12 -2.63 -15.75
C LYS A 7 8.83 -2.47 -14.96
N LEU A 8 8.16 -1.34 -15.12
CA LEU A 8 6.91 -1.07 -14.41
C LEU A 8 5.80 -1.94 -14.97
N ILE A 9 5.10 -2.63 -14.10
CA ILE A 9 3.99 -3.50 -14.47
C ILE A 9 2.64 -2.88 -14.12
N SER A 10 2.51 -2.36 -12.92
CA SER A 10 1.24 -1.81 -12.46
C SER A 10 1.52 -0.63 -11.54
N ASN A 11 0.67 0.37 -11.61
CA ASN A 11 0.82 1.58 -10.83
C ASN A 11 -0.51 1.90 -10.16
N ASN A 12 -0.47 2.29 -8.90
CA ASN A 12 -1.66 2.60 -8.14
C ASN A 12 -1.80 4.12 -8.00
N LYS A 13 -2.27 4.75 -9.05
CA LYS A 13 -2.45 6.21 -9.05
C LYS A 13 -3.47 6.65 -8.00
N LYS A 14 -4.45 5.80 -7.75
CA LYS A 14 -5.50 6.11 -6.77
C LYS A 14 -4.92 6.28 -5.38
N ALA A 15 -3.87 5.53 -5.05
CA ALA A 15 -3.25 5.64 -3.74
C ALA A 15 -2.68 7.04 -3.53
N TYR A 16 -2.01 7.58 -4.55
CA TYR A 16 -1.45 8.92 -4.42
C TYR A 16 -2.53 9.99 -4.37
N HIS A 17 -3.69 9.67 -4.89
CA HIS A 17 -4.81 10.59 -4.89
C HIS A 17 -5.55 10.59 -3.55
N GLU A 18 -5.66 9.43 -2.93
CA GLU A 18 -6.45 9.28 -1.71
C GLU A 18 -5.63 9.30 -0.43
N TYR A 19 -4.31 9.18 -0.53
CA TYR A 19 -3.45 9.10 0.63
C TYR A 19 -2.25 10.02 0.53
N PHE A 20 -1.80 10.48 1.69
CA PHE A 20 -0.47 11.08 1.82
C PHE A 20 0.50 9.95 2.06
N ILE A 21 1.49 9.79 1.22
CA ILE A 21 2.47 8.72 1.33
C ILE A 21 3.67 9.27 2.09
N GLU A 22 3.95 8.68 3.25
CA GLU A 22 5.04 9.19 4.10
C GLU A 22 6.35 8.45 3.93
N ASP A 23 6.29 7.12 3.88
CA ASP A 23 7.48 6.31 3.71
C ASP A 23 7.19 5.24 2.67
N THR A 24 8.20 4.85 1.92
CA THR A 24 8.05 3.78 0.94
C THR A 24 9.07 2.68 1.19
N TYR A 25 8.70 1.47 0.84
CA TYR A 25 9.56 0.29 1.01
C TYR A 25 9.45 -0.58 -0.24
N GLU A 26 10.56 -1.19 -0.61
CA GLU A 26 10.56 -2.15 -1.69
C GLU A 26 10.46 -3.55 -1.09
N ALA A 27 9.41 -4.27 -1.44
CA ALA A 27 9.18 -5.61 -0.93
C ALA A 27 9.29 -6.62 -2.05
N GLY A 28 9.84 -7.79 -1.73
CA GLY A 28 9.68 -8.95 -2.59
C GLY A 28 8.28 -9.49 -2.39
N ILE A 29 7.89 -10.42 -3.24
CA ILE A 29 6.57 -11.04 -3.12
C ILE A 29 6.67 -12.51 -3.48
N SER A 30 6.00 -13.34 -2.70
CA SER A 30 6.00 -14.78 -2.91
C SER A 30 4.93 -15.14 -3.95
N LEU A 31 5.39 -15.57 -5.12
CA LEU A 31 4.49 -15.89 -6.23
C LEU A 31 4.78 -17.29 -6.75
N SER A 32 3.74 -17.91 -7.34
CA SER A 32 3.93 -19.18 -8.06
C SER A 32 4.47 -18.85 -9.46
N GLY A 33 4.92 -19.90 -10.16
CA GLY A 33 5.44 -19.72 -11.51
C GLY A 33 4.43 -19.14 -12.47
N THR A 34 3.17 -19.57 -12.37
CA THR A 34 2.12 -19.05 -13.26
C THR A 34 1.80 -17.60 -12.94
N GLU A 35 1.87 -17.22 -11.66
CA GLU A 35 1.65 -15.83 -11.27
C GLU A 35 2.77 -14.93 -11.82
N VAL A 36 4.02 -15.38 -11.74
CA VAL A 36 5.14 -14.63 -12.29
C VAL A 36 4.94 -14.41 -13.78
N LYS A 37 4.52 -15.44 -14.51
CA LYS A 37 4.30 -15.32 -15.94
C LYS A 37 3.21 -14.30 -16.25
N SER A 38 2.12 -14.31 -15.50
CA SER A 38 1.04 -13.35 -15.71
C SER A 38 1.50 -11.94 -15.40
N VAL A 39 2.26 -11.74 -14.33
CA VAL A 39 2.80 -10.42 -13.99
C VAL A 39 3.69 -9.91 -15.10
N ARG A 40 4.55 -10.78 -15.66
CA ARG A 40 5.43 -10.38 -16.77
C ARG A 40 4.65 -9.94 -17.98
N LEU A 41 3.44 -10.47 -18.17
CA LEU A 41 2.58 -10.08 -19.27
C LEU A 41 1.77 -8.82 -18.95
N GLY A 42 1.97 -8.24 -17.79
CA GLY A 42 1.25 -7.05 -17.38
C GLY A 42 -0.16 -7.33 -16.86
N LYS A 43 -0.47 -8.58 -16.59
CA LYS A 43 -1.82 -8.97 -16.17
C LYS A 43 -1.94 -9.00 -14.67
N CYS A 44 -1.79 -7.83 -14.07
CA CYS A 44 -1.75 -7.68 -12.63
C CYS A 44 -2.34 -6.32 -12.27
N SER A 45 -3.12 -6.27 -11.21
CA SER A 45 -3.69 -5.02 -10.72
C SER A 45 -3.61 -4.94 -9.21
N ILE A 46 -3.18 -3.79 -8.72
CA ILE A 46 -3.12 -3.52 -7.28
C ILE A 46 -4.10 -2.44 -6.88
N LYS A 47 -5.03 -2.13 -7.76
CA LYS A 47 -5.95 -1.02 -7.57
C LYS A 47 -6.76 -1.13 -6.29
N GLU A 48 -7.18 -2.34 -5.95
CA GLU A 48 -7.99 -2.58 -4.76
C GLU A 48 -7.19 -3.27 -3.66
N ALA A 49 -5.88 -3.37 -3.82
CA ALA A 49 -5.05 -4.12 -2.89
C ALA A 49 -4.66 -3.29 -1.67
N TYR A 50 -4.38 -3.97 -0.60
CA TYR A 50 -3.87 -3.33 0.61
C TYR A 50 -2.92 -4.31 1.31
N VAL A 51 -2.11 -3.76 2.22
CA VAL A 51 -1.11 -4.54 2.93
C VAL A 51 -1.44 -4.55 4.42
N HIS A 52 -1.27 -5.69 5.05
CA HIS A 52 -1.41 -5.74 6.50
C HIS A 52 -0.26 -6.54 7.10
N ILE A 53 0.01 -6.26 8.36
CA ILE A 53 1.12 -6.88 9.07
C ILE A 53 0.54 -7.86 10.09
N LYS A 54 0.99 -9.11 10.02
CA LYS A 54 0.65 -10.12 11.01
C LYS A 54 1.88 -10.40 11.85
N ASN A 55 1.71 -11.25 12.87
CA ASN A 55 2.81 -11.59 13.75
C ASN A 55 4.01 -12.19 13.01
N ASP A 56 3.74 -12.94 11.95
CA ASP A 56 4.80 -13.65 11.22
C ASP A 56 5.24 -12.94 9.94
N GLY A 57 4.70 -11.77 9.63
CA GLY A 57 5.16 -11.07 8.43
C GLY A 57 4.15 -10.12 7.84
N ALA A 58 4.46 -9.67 6.64
CA ALA A 58 3.63 -8.74 5.88
C ALA A 58 2.91 -9.48 4.76
N TYR A 59 1.67 -9.08 4.50
CA TYR A 59 0.84 -9.74 3.49
C TYR A 59 0.10 -8.71 2.66
N ILE A 60 -0.04 -9.01 1.36
CA ILE A 60 -0.83 -8.17 0.48
C ILE A 60 -2.12 -8.89 0.14
N GLU A 61 -3.23 -8.17 0.29
CA GLU A 61 -4.57 -8.69 0.04
C GLU A 61 -5.15 -8.04 -1.20
N ARG A 62 -5.99 -8.81 -1.90
CA ARG A 62 -6.74 -8.31 -3.05
C ARG A 62 -5.90 -7.83 -4.22
N MET A 63 -4.66 -8.25 -4.29
CA MET A 63 -3.87 -8.04 -5.48
C MET A 63 -4.35 -9.05 -6.52
N ASN A 64 -4.83 -8.55 -7.64
CA ASN A 64 -5.37 -9.41 -8.69
C ASN A 64 -4.28 -9.77 -9.69
N ILE A 65 -4.05 -11.06 -9.86
CA ILE A 65 -3.16 -11.57 -10.91
C ILE A 65 -4.01 -12.50 -11.77
N THR A 66 -4.22 -12.10 -13.02
CA THR A 66 -5.04 -12.87 -13.95
C THR A 66 -4.44 -14.26 -14.14
N PRO A 67 -5.25 -15.33 -14.10
CA PRO A 67 -4.72 -16.67 -14.33
C PRO A 67 -3.99 -16.75 -15.66
N TYR A 68 -2.87 -17.43 -15.67
CA TYR A 68 -2.09 -17.63 -16.87
C TYR A 68 -2.79 -18.66 -17.74
N GLU A 69 -3.10 -18.30 -18.97
CA GLU A 69 -3.88 -19.18 -19.86
C GLU A 69 -3.26 -20.55 -20.00
N MET A 70 -1.95 -20.61 -20.10
CA MET A 70 -1.24 -21.87 -20.29
C MET A 70 -0.99 -22.61 -18.96
N GLY A 71 -1.44 -22.05 -17.85
CA GLY A 71 -1.17 -22.64 -16.55
C GLY A 71 -2.18 -23.68 -16.13
N ASN A 72 -3.43 -23.55 -16.60
CA ASN A 72 -4.48 -24.52 -16.29
C ASN A 72 -4.56 -24.85 -14.80
N ILE A 73 -4.30 -26.10 -14.44
CA ILE A 73 -4.41 -26.57 -13.06
C ILE A 73 -3.35 -25.96 -12.13
N PHE A 74 -2.32 -25.34 -12.67
CA PHE A 74 -1.26 -24.74 -11.86
C PHE A 74 -1.59 -23.30 -11.48
N ASN A 75 -2.70 -22.75 -11.98
CA ASN A 75 -3.09 -21.41 -11.65
C ASN A 75 -3.62 -21.34 -10.21
N LYS A 76 -3.36 -20.21 -9.56
CA LYS A 76 -3.83 -19.95 -8.21
C LYS A 76 -5.06 -19.03 -8.27
N ASP A 77 -5.72 -18.89 -7.12
CA ASP A 77 -6.80 -17.92 -6.99
C ASP A 77 -6.27 -16.54 -7.38
N PRO A 78 -6.92 -15.84 -8.31
CA PRO A 78 -6.42 -14.54 -8.78
C PRO A 78 -6.21 -13.51 -7.67
N ILE A 79 -6.99 -13.57 -6.60
CA ILE A 79 -6.91 -12.58 -5.53
C ILE A 79 -6.46 -13.17 -4.20
N ARG A 80 -5.74 -14.28 -4.23
CA ARG A 80 -5.28 -14.91 -3.00
C ARG A 80 -4.36 -13.99 -2.21
N THR A 81 -4.32 -14.18 -0.91
CA THR A 81 -3.38 -13.47 -0.04
C THR A 81 -1.97 -13.91 -0.39
N ARG A 82 -1.07 -12.95 -0.52
CA ARG A 82 0.33 -13.24 -0.86
C ARG A 82 1.24 -12.63 0.17
N ARG A 83 2.33 -13.34 0.46
CA ARG A 83 3.28 -12.86 1.45
C ARG A 83 4.27 -11.90 0.79
N LEU A 84 4.52 -10.79 1.46
CA LEU A 84 5.55 -9.85 1.05
C LEU A 84 6.83 -10.17 1.80
N LEU A 85 7.95 -9.97 1.13
CA LEU A 85 9.26 -10.28 1.69
C LEU A 85 9.97 -8.97 2.03
N LEU A 86 10.06 -8.70 3.31
CA LEU A 86 10.68 -7.49 3.84
C LEU A 86 11.67 -7.89 4.93
N HIS A 87 12.60 -7.01 5.21
CA HIS A 87 13.50 -7.21 6.34
C HIS A 87 12.70 -7.13 7.63
N LYS A 88 13.14 -7.87 8.63
CA LYS A 88 12.44 -7.89 9.91
C LYS A 88 12.31 -6.51 10.53
N TYR A 89 13.33 -5.68 10.41
CA TYR A 89 13.26 -4.35 10.98
C TYR A 89 12.25 -3.48 10.25
N GLU A 90 12.08 -3.70 8.94
CA GLU A 90 11.06 -2.98 8.17
C GLU A 90 9.67 -3.41 8.61
N ILE A 91 9.48 -4.71 8.81
CA ILE A 91 8.18 -5.23 9.27
C ILE A 91 7.83 -4.64 10.63
N ASN A 92 8.79 -4.61 11.54
CA ASN A 92 8.57 -4.09 12.87
C ASN A 92 8.24 -2.59 12.85
N LYS A 93 8.96 -1.85 12.02
CA LYS A 93 8.73 -0.42 11.87
C LYS A 93 7.34 -0.14 11.31
N LEU A 94 6.95 -0.90 10.28
CA LEU A 94 5.64 -0.75 9.67
C LEU A 94 4.52 -1.17 10.64
N ARG A 95 4.77 -2.21 11.42
CA ARG A 95 3.78 -2.66 12.40
C ARG A 95 3.47 -1.54 13.39
N GLY A 96 4.52 -0.89 13.89
CA GLY A 96 4.33 0.21 14.82
C GLY A 96 3.62 1.39 14.19
N SER A 97 4.04 1.78 13.00
CA SER A 97 3.47 2.93 12.31
C SER A 97 2.02 2.69 11.91
N ALA A 98 1.72 1.49 11.40
CA ALA A 98 0.39 1.19 10.93
C ALA A 98 -0.62 1.03 12.06
N SER A 99 -0.15 0.88 13.30
CA SER A 99 -1.05 0.79 14.43
C SER A 99 -1.60 2.16 14.84
N ILE A 100 -1.02 3.23 14.33
CA ILE A 100 -1.48 4.58 14.63
C ILE A 100 -2.73 4.87 13.80
N GLU A 101 -3.73 5.43 14.46
CA GLU A 101 -5.01 5.72 13.80
C GLU A 101 -4.81 6.62 12.59
N GLY A 102 -5.48 6.27 11.50
CA GLY A 102 -5.41 7.04 10.27
C GLY A 102 -4.33 6.57 9.32
N TYR A 103 -3.48 5.66 9.74
CA TYR A 103 -2.42 5.13 8.88
C TYR A 103 -2.77 3.74 8.36
N THR A 104 -2.33 3.48 7.15
CA THR A 104 -2.48 2.16 6.55
C THR A 104 -1.28 1.93 5.64
N ILE A 105 -1.16 0.75 5.10
CA ILE A 105 -0.09 0.43 4.18
C ILE A 105 -0.72 0.04 2.85
N VAL A 106 -0.32 0.70 1.78
CA VAL A 106 -0.91 0.45 0.46
C VAL A 106 0.19 0.15 -0.54
N PRO A 107 -0.09 -0.71 -1.53
CA PRO A 107 0.86 -0.94 -2.60
C PRO A 107 0.80 0.23 -3.58
N LEU A 108 1.95 0.66 -4.03
CA LEU A 108 2.06 1.80 -4.92
C LEU A 108 2.40 1.40 -6.35
N ARG A 109 3.31 0.43 -6.51
CA ARG A 109 3.72 -0.03 -7.82
C ARG A 109 4.10 -1.50 -7.75
N VAL A 110 3.92 -2.17 -8.88
CA VAL A 110 4.48 -3.50 -9.09
C VAL A 110 5.46 -3.37 -10.26
N TYR A 111 6.64 -3.87 -10.09
CA TYR A 111 7.65 -3.77 -11.15
C TYR A 111 8.58 -4.98 -11.09
N ILE A 112 9.34 -5.16 -12.18
CA ILE A 112 10.33 -6.23 -12.24
C ILE A 112 11.70 -5.57 -12.22
N LYS A 113 12.54 -6.03 -11.29
CA LYS A 113 13.88 -5.51 -11.12
C LYS A 113 14.81 -6.71 -10.97
N LYS A 114 15.83 -6.79 -11.84
CA LYS A 114 16.77 -7.91 -11.85
C LYS A 114 16.03 -9.26 -11.92
N ASN A 115 15.02 -9.31 -12.79
CA ASN A 115 14.21 -10.51 -13.03
C ASN A 115 13.36 -10.94 -11.83
N LEU A 116 13.25 -10.11 -10.81
CA LEU A 116 12.41 -10.39 -9.65
C LEU A 116 11.24 -9.44 -9.63
N VAL A 117 10.07 -9.96 -9.28
CA VAL A 117 8.89 -9.13 -9.10
C VAL A 117 9.00 -8.44 -7.76
N LYS A 118 8.86 -7.13 -7.77
CA LYS A 118 8.91 -6.30 -6.57
C LYS A 118 7.63 -5.49 -6.45
N VAL A 119 7.25 -5.22 -5.21
CA VAL A 119 6.10 -4.36 -4.93
C VAL A 119 6.59 -3.21 -4.06
N GLU A 120 6.38 -1.99 -4.53
CA GLU A 120 6.66 -0.83 -3.71
C GLU A 120 5.43 -0.56 -2.86
N ILE A 121 5.61 -0.54 -1.56
CA ILE A 121 4.50 -0.28 -0.63
C ILE A 121 4.79 1.02 0.10
N GLY A 122 3.73 1.68 0.55
CA GLY A 122 3.87 2.96 1.23
C GLY A 122 3.07 3.02 2.50
N LEU A 123 3.66 3.64 3.51
CA LEU A 123 2.93 4.00 4.71
C LEU A 123 2.10 5.23 4.35
N ALA A 124 0.80 5.12 4.49
CA ALA A 124 -0.12 6.10 3.95
C ALA A 124 -1.08 6.60 5.01
N LYS A 125 -1.43 7.87 4.88
CA LYS A 125 -2.41 8.51 5.74
C LYS A 125 -3.55 8.97 4.85
N GLY A 126 -4.78 8.60 5.19
CA GLY A 126 -5.94 8.90 4.35
C GLY A 126 -6.20 10.38 4.23
N LYS A 127 -6.21 10.88 3.02
CA LYS A 127 -6.49 12.30 2.76
C LYS A 127 -7.90 12.67 3.15
N LYS A 128 -8.84 11.80 2.83
CA LYS A 128 -10.24 12.07 3.14
C LYS A 128 -10.46 12.26 4.62
N LEU A 129 -9.90 11.36 5.42
CA LEU A 129 -10.01 11.45 6.85
C LEU A 129 -9.26 12.68 7.35
N TYR A 130 -8.06 12.90 6.82
CA TYR A 130 -7.26 14.04 7.19
C TYR A 130 -7.96 15.36 6.82
N ASP A 131 -8.47 15.43 5.60
CA ASP A 131 -9.16 16.63 5.12
C ASP A 131 -10.41 16.89 5.95
N LYS A 132 -11.13 15.84 6.30
CA LYS A 132 -12.32 15.98 7.13
C LYS A 132 -11.96 16.52 8.51
N ARG A 133 -10.88 16.00 9.08
CA ARG A 133 -10.41 16.49 10.38
C ARG A 133 -9.94 17.93 10.25
N HIS A 134 -9.26 18.23 9.17
CA HIS A 134 -8.78 19.57 8.92
C HIS A 134 -9.93 20.55 8.75
N ASP A 135 -10.96 20.15 8.03
CA ASP A 135 -12.16 20.97 7.85
C ASP A 135 -12.86 21.20 9.18
N ILE A 136 -12.98 20.16 9.99
CA ILE A 136 -13.58 20.28 11.30
C ILE A 136 -12.73 21.20 12.18
N ALA A 137 -11.43 21.02 12.14
CA ALA A 137 -10.51 21.87 12.88
C ALA A 137 -10.60 23.30 12.42
N ALA A 138 -10.72 23.51 11.12
CA ALA A 138 -10.84 24.86 10.58
C ALA A 138 -12.14 25.52 11.04
N LYS A 139 -13.21 24.75 11.07
CA LYS A 139 -14.48 25.26 11.57
C LYS A 139 -14.41 25.51 13.07
N ASP A 140 -13.81 24.59 13.80
CA ASP A 140 -13.65 24.74 15.22
C ASP A 140 -12.71 25.88 15.53
N MET A 141 -11.71 26.11 14.71
CA MET A 141 -10.82 27.23 14.90
C MET A 141 -11.51 28.54 14.60
N LYS A 142 -12.48 28.53 13.71
CA LYS A 142 -13.28 29.73 13.53
C LYS A 142 -14.14 29.97 14.72
N ARG A 143 -14.69 28.89 15.29
CA ARG A 143 -15.48 29.04 16.48
C ARG A 143 -14.63 29.28 17.67
N GLU A 144 -13.47 28.71 17.67
CA GLU A 144 -12.60 28.82 18.78
C GLU A 144 -11.59 29.85 18.59
N ALA A 145 -11.28 30.26 17.44
CA ALA A 145 -10.59 31.50 17.29
C ALA A 145 -11.50 32.53 17.77
N GLN A 146 -12.72 32.13 17.87
CA GLN A 146 -13.66 32.96 18.45
C GLN A 146 -13.81 32.67 19.86
N ARG A 147 -13.47 31.51 20.39
CA ARG A 147 -13.47 31.31 21.79
C ARG A 147 -12.12 30.98 22.26
N GLU A 148 -11.27 30.34 21.42
CA GLU A 148 -9.98 30.17 21.88
C GLU A 148 -9.31 29.43 20.91
N ASN A 149 -8.51 28.85 20.75
CA ASN A 149 -7.90 28.28 19.78
C ASN A 149 -7.08 27.21 20.23
N LYS A 150 -7.20 26.13 20.24
CA LYS A 150 -6.51 25.16 20.57
C LYS A 150 -6.89 23.98 20.69
N LEU A 151 -7.20 23.52 20.93
CA LEU A 151 -7.41 22.39 21.15
C LEU A 151 -7.31 21.61 20.25
N SER A 152 -7.31 21.93 19.58
CA SER A 152 -7.32 21.32 18.66
C SER A 152 -6.33 20.58 18.53
N ASN A 153 -5.84 20.53 18.76
CA ASN A 153 -4.96 19.87 18.54
C ASN A 153 -4.86 18.91 19.40
N ARG A 154 -5.37 18.87 20.12
CA ARG A 154 -5.32 17.97 20.84
C ARG A 154 -5.84 16.83 20.39
N GLN A 155 -5.89 16.88 20.07
CA GLN A 155 -6.13 16.12 19.77
C GLN A 155 -6.11 15.68 18.87
N ILE A 156 -6.03 16.06 18.68
CA ILE A 156 -5.90 15.89 17.94
C ILE A 156 -5.56 15.06 17.81
N ARG A 157 -5.59 14.91 18.33
CA ARG A 157 -5.35 14.34 18.35
C ARG A 157 -5.21 13.75 17.88
N PHE A 158 -5.48 14.17 18.12
CA PHE A 158 -5.33 14.14 17.89
C PHE A 158 -5.11 13.85 17.78
#